data_cbe8c2c80428e3b5d2f01c1ea374792c
#
_entry.id   cbe8c2c80428e3b5d2f01c1ea374792c
#
_cell.length_a   1.000
_cell.length_b   1.000
_cell.length_c   1.000
_cell.angle_alpha   90.00
_cell.angle_beta   90.00
_cell.angle_gamma   90.00
#
_symmetry.space_group_name_H-M   'P 1'
#
loop_
_entity.id
_entity.type
_entity.pdbx_description
1 polymer ?
#
loop_
_entity_poly.entity_id
_entity_poly.type
_entity_poly.pdbx_seq_one_letter_code
_entity_poly.pdbx_strand_id
1 'polypeptide(L)'
;MNRLRIAISQRYDPIAGRDEIRDALDNRLGQLLWSLGFMPIPLVSGIDSPEAYLRDLKPDGFLLSGGNDLGSELVRDALEIASLCYATEHHLPVFGICRGMQMINHFQGGHLSPVSEHAAVRHWVKGPLFSDSHGREVNSFHDFGITPSGLGRDLEALAWSQDGVIEAFRHQQRPWLGIMWHPERDTPVANDDQTMIKEHFQGSQ
;
A
#
# COMPACT_ATOMS: atom_id res chain seq x y z
N MET A 1 1.65 10.07 25.21
CA MET A 1 2.51 9.88 24.02
C MET A 1 1.75 10.36 22.80
N ASN A 2 2.39 11.10 21.90
CA ASN A 2 1.75 11.46 20.64
C ASN A 2 1.67 10.22 19.74
N ARG A 3 0.57 10.07 18.99
CA ARG A 3 0.41 9.00 18.00
C ARG A 3 1.35 9.24 16.81
N LEU A 4 1.93 8.19 16.25
CA LEU A 4 2.67 8.29 14.99
C LEU A 4 1.73 8.75 13.88
N ARG A 5 2.20 9.69 13.06
CA ARG A 5 1.47 10.35 11.99
C ARG A 5 1.70 9.58 10.69
N ILE A 6 0.72 8.78 10.28
CA ILE A 6 0.81 7.99 9.06
C ILE A 6 0.11 8.72 7.92
N ALA A 7 0.90 9.18 6.97
CA ALA A 7 0.41 9.83 5.76
C ALA A 7 -0.18 8.79 4.80
N ILE A 8 -1.40 9.01 4.32
CA ILE A 8 -2.15 8.04 3.50
C ILE A 8 -2.41 8.63 2.13
N SER A 9 -1.96 7.96 1.08
CA SER A 9 -2.36 8.32 -0.30
C SER A 9 -3.83 7.99 -0.53
N GLN A 10 -4.48 8.77 -1.40
CA GLN A 10 -5.90 8.66 -1.69
C GLN A 10 -6.14 8.33 -3.17
N ARG A 11 -7.32 7.86 -3.51
CA ARG A 11 -7.78 7.80 -4.91
C ARG A 11 -7.95 9.21 -5.43
N TYR A 12 -7.67 9.38 -6.72
CA TYR A 12 -7.91 10.61 -7.45
C TYR A 12 -9.15 10.40 -8.32
N ASP A 13 -10.27 10.98 -7.92
CA ASP A 13 -11.58 10.71 -8.53
C ASP A 13 -12.13 11.97 -9.23
N PRO A 14 -11.96 12.08 -10.57
CA PRO A 14 -12.68 13.08 -11.36
C PRO A 14 -14.19 12.82 -11.29
N ILE A 15 -14.98 13.86 -11.00
CA ILE A 15 -16.43 13.73 -10.86
C ILE A 15 -17.10 13.94 -12.22
N ALA A 16 -17.73 12.89 -12.74
CA ALA A 16 -18.42 12.93 -14.03
C ALA A 16 -19.44 14.08 -14.13
N GLY A 17 -19.35 14.89 -15.19
CA GLY A 17 -20.25 16.01 -15.44
C GLY A 17 -20.01 17.26 -14.59
N ARG A 18 -18.89 17.34 -13.87
CA ARG A 18 -18.48 18.51 -13.09
C ARG A 18 -17.01 18.79 -13.32
N ASP A 19 -16.62 20.06 -13.25
CA ASP A 19 -15.21 20.48 -13.16
C ASP A 19 -14.75 20.38 -11.72
N GLU A 20 -14.72 19.15 -11.20
CA GLU A 20 -14.40 18.85 -9.80
C GLU A 20 -13.63 17.54 -9.72
N ILE A 21 -12.54 17.56 -8.95
CA ILE A 21 -11.72 16.41 -8.64
C ILE A 21 -11.71 16.22 -7.12
N ARG A 22 -11.79 15.00 -6.66
CA ARG A 22 -11.77 14.65 -5.24
C ARG A 22 -10.67 13.65 -4.95
N ASP A 23 -9.96 13.90 -3.87
CA ASP A 23 -9.24 12.84 -3.20
C ASP A 23 -10.22 12.03 -2.36
N ALA A 24 -10.22 10.71 -2.51
CA ALA A 24 -11.15 9.80 -1.85
C ALA A 24 -10.42 8.67 -1.14
N LEU A 25 -10.67 8.52 0.16
CA LEU A 25 -10.15 7.45 0.99
C LEU A 25 -11.31 6.59 1.52
N ASP A 26 -11.15 5.26 1.47
CA ASP A 26 -12.06 4.37 2.19
C ASP A 26 -11.97 4.66 3.70
N ASN A 27 -13.07 5.05 4.29
CA ASN A 27 -13.14 5.38 5.71
C ASN A 27 -12.62 4.27 6.62
N ARG A 28 -12.80 3.00 6.22
CA ARG A 28 -12.34 1.82 6.97
C ARG A 28 -10.82 1.81 7.14
N LEU A 29 -10.07 2.32 6.17
CA LEU A 29 -8.60 2.38 6.26
C LEU A 29 -8.15 3.38 7.33
N GLY A 30 -8.75 4.58 7.35
CA GLY A 30 -8.50 5.55 8.42
C GLY A 30 -8.92 5.05 9.80
N GLN A 31 -10.08 4.38 9.88
CA GLN A 31 -10.58 3.78 11.13
C GLN A 31 -9.65 2.67 11.63
N LEU A 32 -9.13 1.83 10.74
CA LEU A 32 -8.17 0.77 11.07
C LEU A 32 -6.90 1.38 11.69
N LEU A 33 -6.25 2.34 11.01
CA LEU A 33 -5.06 2.99 11.56
C LEU A 33 -5.32 3.67 12.91
N TRP A 34 -6.46 4.34 13.05
CA TRP A 34 -6.85 4.96 14.33
C TRP A 34 -7.02 3.92 15.45
N SER A 35 -7.66 2.80 15.17
CA SER A 35 -7.85 1.71 16.15
C SER A 35 -6.53 1.06 16.58
N LEU A 36 -5.55 1.02 15.66
CA LEU A 36 -4.19 0.51 15.94
C LEU A 36 -3.30 1.50 16.70
N GLY A 37 -3.79 2.72 16.96
CA GLY A 37 -3.09 3.71 17.76
C GLY A 37 -2.31 4.75 16.96
N PHE A 38 -2.50 4.84 15.64
CA PHE A 38 -1.88 5.81 14.77
C PHE A 38 -2.76 7.05 14.54
N MET A 39 -2.16 8.14 14.04
CA MET A 39 -2.84 9.31 13.53
C MET A 39 -2.91 9.22 12.00
N PRO A 40 -4.06 8.88 11.40
CA PRO A 40 -4.21 8.85 9.94
C PRO A 40 -4.24 10.27 9.39
N ILE A 41 -3.40 10.57 8.39
CA ILE A 41 -3.33 11.88 7.73
C ILE A 41 -3.50 11.67 6.22
N PRO A 42 -4.70 11.88 5.67
CA PRO A 42 -4.91 11.82 4.22
C PRO A 42 -4.07 12.87 3.50
N LEU A 43 -3.33 12.46 2.47
CA LEU A 43 -2.54 13.35 1.62
C LEU A 43 -3.44 14.01 0.58
N VAL A 44 -3.16 15.27 0.27
CA VAL A 44 -3.83 16.02 -0.80
C VAL A 44 -3.03 15.88 -2.09
N SER A 45 -3.68 15.40 -3.15
CA SER A 45 -3.11 15.32 -4.49
C SER A 45 -3.10 16.70 -5.18
N GLY A 46 -2.30 16.84 -6.24
CA GLY A 46 -2.32 18.05 -7.06
C GLY A 46 -1.67 19.28 -6.44
N ILE A 47 -0.92 19.12 -5.35
CA ILE A 47 -0.09 20.19 -4.79
C ILE A 47 1.13 20.40 -5.70
N ASP A 48 1.43 21.65 -6.07
CA ASP A 48 2.49 22.01 -7.04
C ASP A 48 3.89 21.52 -6.63
N SER A 49 4.14 21.38 -5.32
CA SER A 49 5.43 20.90 -4.79
C SER A 49 5.18 19.82 -3.72
N PRO A 50 4.99 18.54 -4.12
CA PRO A 50 4.82 17.45 -3.19
C PRO A 50 5.96 17.32 -2.18
N GLU A 51 7.20 17.62 -2.58
CA GLU A 51 8.38 17.55 -1.72
C GLU A 51 8.34 18.60 -0.60
N ALA A 52 7.91 19.83 -0.91
CA ALA A 52 7.74 20.90 0.08
C ALA A 52 6.60 20.56 1.04
N TYR A 53 5.49 20.06 0.49
CA TYR A 53 4.33 19.60 1.27
C TYR A 53 4.72 18.51 2.28
N LEU A 54 5.46 17.50 1.86
CA LEU A 54 5.90 16.41 2.74
C LEU A 54 6.91 16.88 3.79
N ARG A 55 7.82 17.80 3.44
CA ARG A 55 8.75 18.42 4.40
C ARG A 55 8.03 19.18 5.51
N ASP A 56 6.98 19.92 5.17
CA ASP A 56 6.20 20.67 6.16
C ASP A 56 5.29 19.75 6.97
N LEU A 57 4.74 18.70 6.34
CA LEU A 57 3.89 17.70 6.98
C LEU A 57 4.66 16.87 8.01
N LYS A 58 5.90 16.47 7.72
CA LYS A 58 6.77 15.64 8.57
C LYS A 58 6.05 14.38 9.08
N PRO A 59 5.64 13.46 8.19
CA PRO A 59 5.02 12.21 8.61
C PRO A 59 6.03 11.28 9.28
N ASP A 60 5.54 10.37 10.12
CA ASP A 60 6.35 9.32 10.75
C ASP A 60 6.37 8.03 9.90
N GLY A 61 5.53 7.94 8.88
CA GLY A 61 5.46 6.83 7.94
C GLY A 61 4.38 7.06 6.88
N PHE A 62 4.34 6.18 5.87
CA PHE A 62 3.40 6.25 4.76
C PHE A 62 2.60 4.97 4.62
N LEU A 63 1.30 5.12 4.33
CA LEU A 63 0.44 4.06 3.84
C LEU A 63 0.00 4.43 2.42
N LEU A 64 0.46 3.68 1.42
CA LEU A 64 -0.01 3.82 0.04
C LEU A 64 -1.24 2.95 -0.17
N SER A 65 -2.37 3.58 -0.47
CA SER A 65 -3.68 2.91 -0.53
C SER A 65 -3.97 2.27 -1.89
N GLY A 66 -5.00 1.44 -1.96
CA GLY A 66 -5.54 0.88 -3.19
C GLY A 66 -6.26 1.88 -4.10
N GLY A 67 -6.81 1.39 -5.22
CA GLY A 67 -7.62 2.14 -6.20
C GLY A 67 -6.81 2.81 -7.31
N ASN A 68 -7.41 3.29 -8.39
CA ASN A 68 -6.85 3.73 -9.68
C ASN A 68 -5.67 2.84 -10.16
N ASP A 69 -5.56 2.56 -11.42
CA ASP A 69 -4.40 1.83 -11.96
C ASP A 69 -3.17 2.73 -12.05
N LEU A 70 -1.97 2.15 -11.93
CA LEU A 70 -0.73 2.89 -12.15
C LEU A 70 -0.70 3.47 -13.57
N GLY A 71 -0.35 4.75 -13.67
CA GLY A 71 -0.30 5.49 -14.93
C GLY A 71 -1.64 6.06 -15.39
N SER A 72 -2.77 5.73 -14.73
CA SER A 72 -4.07 6.32 -15.07
C SER A 72 -4.23 7.72 -14.50
N GLU A 73 -3.65 7.98 -13.33
CA GLU A 73 -3.76 9.25 -12.59
C GLU A 73 -2.37 9.77 -12.22
N LEU A 74 -1.71 10.45 -13.16
CA LEU A 74 -0.32 10.89 -13.02
C LEU A 74 -0.08 11.81 -11.83
N VAL A 75 -1.09 12.57 -11.40
CA VAL A 75 -1.03 13.45 -10.24
C VAL A 75 -0.85 12.64 -8.95
N ARG A 76 -1.62 11.55 -8.83
CA ARG A 76 -1.50 10.61 -7.72
C ARG A 76 -0.17 9.87 -7.76
N ASP A 77 0.24 9.40 -8.94
CA ASP A 77 1.52 8.70 -9.12
C ASP A 77 2.69 9.59 -8.68
N ALA A 78 2.68 10.88 -9.07
CA ALA A 78 3.73 11.84 -8.70
C ALA A 78 3.81 12.05 -7.18
N LEU A 79 2.67 12.19 -6.49
CA LEU A 79 2.64 12.32 -5.03
C LEU A 79 3.17 11.06 -4.32
N GLU A 80 2.81 9.87 -4.81
CA GLU A 80 3.29 8.62 -4.20
C GLU A 80 4.78 8.39 -4.47
N ILE A 81 5.28 8.75 -5.66
CA ILE A 81 6.73 8.72 -5.96
C ILE A 81 7.48 9.70 -5.04
N ALA A 82 6.99 10.93 -4.87
CA ALA A 82 7.57 11.90 -3.95
C ALA A 82 7.57 11.38 -2.50
N SER A 83 6.49 10.69 -2.08
CA SER A 83 6.39 10.05 -0.77
C SER A 83 7.44 8.95 -0.58
N LEU A 84 7.68 8.11 -1.60
CA LEU A 84 8.71 7.07 -1.58
C LEU A 84 10.14 7.66 -1.59
N CYS A 85 10.38 8.75 -2.33
CA CYS A 85 11.63 9.50 -2.27
C CYS A 85 11.89 10.06 -0.87
N TYR A 86 10.88 10.72 -0.28
CA TYR A 86 10.95 11.26 1.07
C TYR A 86 11.19 10.15 2.11
N ALA A 87 10.46 9.03 2.01
CA ALA A 87 10.66 7.88 2.89
C ALA A 87 12.06 7.27 2.76
N THR A 88 12.62 7.27 1.55
CA THR A 88 14.01 6.82 1.32
C THR A 88 15.02 7.70 2.02
N GLU A 89 14.89 9.02 1.87
CA GLU A 89 15.79 10.02 2.45
C GLU A 89 15.76 10.01 3.98
N HIS A 90 14.57 9.82 4.55
CA HIS A 90 14.35 9.88 6.00
C HIS A 90 14.26 8.49 6.67
N HIS A 91 14.51 7.41 5.94
CA HIS A 91 14.41 6.02 6.44
C HIS A 91 13.07 5.66 7.08
N LEU A 92 11.98 6.20 6.53
CA LEU A 92 10.63 6.01 7.09
C LEU A 92 9.98 4.71 6.63
N PRO A 93 9.12 4.10 7.46
CA PRO A 93 8.33 2.95 7.09
C PRO A 93 7.27 3.28 6.03
N VAL A 94 7.13 2.37 5.06
CA VAL A 94 6.10 2.44 4.03
C VAL A 94 5.33 1.13 3.98
N PHE A 95 4.01 1.22 4.06
CA PHE A 95 3.10 0.09 3.90
C PHE A 95 2.24 0.29 2.65
N GLY A 96 2.32 -0.63 1.69
CA GLY A 96 1.55 -0.58 0.44
C GLY A 96 0.41 -1.59 0.45
N ILE A 97 -0.83 -1.16 0.15
CA ILE A 97 -2.00 -2.00 -0.02
C ILE A 97 -2.40 -2.00 -1.49
N CYS A 98 -2.51 -3.18 -2.11
CA CYS A 98 -2.95 -3.39 -3.49
C CYS A 98 -2.16 -2.49 -4.46
N ARG A 99 -2.76 -1.44 -5.01
CA ARG A 99 -2.06 -0.46 -5.85
C ARG A 99 -0.84 0.15 -5.14
N GLY A 100 -0.89 0.39 -3.83
CA GLY A 100 0.26 0.88 -3.08
C GLY A 100 1.44 -0.10 -3.08
N MET A 101 1.18 -1.40 -3.00
CA MET A 101 2.18 -2.45 -3.23
C MET A 101 2.73 -2.38 -4.66
N GLN A 102 1.86 -2.23 -5.66
CA GLN A 102 2.27 -2.09 -7.07
C GLN A 102 3.16 -0.86 -7.29
N MET A 103 2.86 0.27 -6.63
CA MET A 103 3.67 1.50 -6.70
C MET A 103 5.06 1.30 -6.09
N ILE A 104 5.19 0.62 -4.95
CA ILE A 104 6.49 0.27 -4.37
C ILE A 104 7.28 -0.60 -5.36
N ASN A 105 6.64 -1.61 -5.96
CA ASN A 105 7.27 -2.45 -6.98
C ASN A 105 7.76 -1.64 -8.18
N HIS A 106 6.92 -0.77 -8.71
CA HIS A 106 7.26 0.12 -9.83
C HIS A 106 8.44 1.04 -9.49
N PHE A 107 8.44 1.64 -8.32
CA PHE A 107 9.53 2.50 -7.83
C PHE A 107 10.87 1.75 -7.76
N GLN A 108 10.84 0.46 -7.47
CA GLN A 108 12.01 -0.43 -7.46
C GLN A 108 12.35 -1.00 -8.84
N GLY A 109 11.73 -0.48 -9.92
CA GLY A 109 11.99 -0.88 -11.31
C GLY A 109 11.31 -2.20 -11.71
N GLY A 110 10.34 -2.65 -10.94
CA GLY A 110 9.48 -3.78 -11.30
C GLY A 110 8.39 -3.39 -12.30
N HIS A 111 7.66 -4.40 -12.78
CA HIS A 111 6.54 -4.22 -13.70
C HIS A 111 5.33 -5.08 -13.30
N LEU A 112 4.19 -4.73 -13.81
CA LEU A 112 2.93 -5.43 -13.60
C LEU A 112 2.59 -6.27 -14.83
N SER A 113 1.87 -7.36 -14.60
CA SER A 113 1.28 -8.18 -15.66
C SER A 113 -0.23 -8.27 -15.43
N PRO A 114 -1.05 -8.32 -16.49
CA PRO A 114 -2.46 -8.66 -16.35
C PRO A 114 -2.61 -10.04 -15.70
N VAL A 115 -3.55 -10.16 -14.77
CA VAL A 115 -3.91 -11.42 -14.12
C VAL A 115 -5.42 -11.65 -14.26
N SER A 116 -5.83 -12.91 -14.22
CA SER A 116 -7.24 -13.29 -14.29
C SER A 116 -7.67 -13.94 -12.97
N GLU A 117 -8.96 -13.82 -12.65
CA GLU A 117 -9.55 -14.42 -11.45
C GLU A 117 -9.02 -13.85 -10.12
N HIS A 118 -8.53 -12.58 -10.14
CA HIS A 118 -8.11 -11.83 -8.96
C HIS A 118 -9.03 -10.65 -8.62
N ALA A 119 -10.02 -10.35 -9.46
CA ALA A 119 -10.94 -9.23 -9.23
C ALA A 119 -12.22 -9.67 -8.54
N ALA A 120 -12.54 -9.04 -7.39
CA ALA A 120 -13.75 -9.30 -6.59
C ALA A 120 -13.93 -10.77 -6.16
N VAL A 121 -12.83 -11.42 -5.78
CA VAL A 121 -12.80 -12.82 -5.32
C VAL A 121 -12.12 -12.93 -3.96
N ARG A 122 -12.12 -14.14 -3.43
CA ARG A 122 -11.21 -14.57 -2.34
C ARG A 122 -10.36 -15.70 -2.86
N HIS A 123 -9.09 -15.71 -2.51
CA HIS A 123 -8.16 -16.78 -2.88
C HIS A 123 -7.17 -17.10 -1.75
N TRP A 124 -6.57 -18.26 -1.85
CA TRP A 124 -5.55 -18.69 -0.90
C TRP A 124 -4.19 -18.10 -1.25
N VAL A 125 -3.51 -17.60 -0.23
CA VAL A 125 -2.13 -17.13 -0.30
C VAL A 125 -1.26 -17.93 0.66
N LYS A 126 -0.03 -18.25 0.24
CA LYS A 126 0.95 -19.02 1.00
C LYS A 126 2.31 -18.38 0.94
N GLY A 127 3.12 -18.58 1.96
CA GLY A 127 4.50 -18.11 1.97
C GLY A 127 5.03 -17.84 3.38
N PRO A 128 6.30 -17.41 3.48
CA PRO A 128 6.96 -17.18 4.76
C PRO A 128 6.36 -16.02 5.59
N LEU A 129 5.45 -15.23 5.02
CA LEU A 129 4.70 -14.23 5.77
C LEU A 129 3.82 -14.86 6.86
N PHE A 130 3.37 -16.08 6.65
CA PHE A 130 2.46 -16.79 7.54
C PHE A 130 3.21 -17.77 8.43
N SER A 131 2.83 -17.84 9.71
CA SER A 131 3.44 -18.74 10.70
C SER A 131 3.17 -20.21 10.42
N ASP A 132 2.08 -20.52 9.71
CA ASP A 132 1.74 -21.88 9.32
C ASP A 132 1.95 -22.09 7.81
N SER A 133 2.24 -23.34 7.44
CA SER A 133 2.48 -23.74 6.04
C SER A 133 1.21 -23.79 5.18
N HIS A 134 0.02 -23.64 5.78
CA HIS A 134 -1.26 -23.72 5.07
C HIS A 134 -1.58 -22.40 4.36
N GLY A 135 -1.03 -21.28 4.87
CA GLY A 135 -1.40 -19.95 4.40
C GLY A 135 -2.81 -19.56 4.86
N ARG A 136 -3.41 -18.59 4.19
CA ARG A 136 -4.78 -18.16 4.49
C ARG A 136 -5.53 -17.68 3.26
N GLU A 137 -6.84 -17.60 3.36
CA GLU A 137 -7.70 -16.99 2.37
C GLU A 137 -7.77 -15.48 2.61
N VAL A 138 -7.55 -14.68 1.54
CA VAL A 138 -7.63 -13.22 1.55
C VAL A 138 -8.61 -12.72 0.49
N ASN A 139 -9.10 -11.50 0.64
CA ASN A 139 -9.85 -10.83 -0.41
C ASN A 139 -8.92 -10.32 -1.52
N SER A 140 -9.42 -10.22 -2.75
CA SER A 140 -8.65 -9.79 -3.91
C SER A 140 -9.50 -8.91 -4.83
N PHE A 141 -8.93 -7.76 -5.27
CA PHE A 141 -9.63 -6.74 -6.07
C PHE A 141 -8.71 -6.10 -7.11
N HIS A 142 -7.89 -6.89 -7.81
CA HIS A 142 -6.93 -6.36 -8.78
C HIS A 142 -6.95 -7.14 -10.09
N ASP A 143 -6.76 -6.45 -11.20
CA ASP A 143 -6.62 -7.00 -12.56
C ASP A 143 -5.16 -7.05 -13.02
N PHE A 144 -4.25 -6.43 -12.25
CA PHE A 144 -2.81 -6.44 -12.48
C PHE A 144 -2.09 -7.00 -11.25
N GLY A 145 -1.14 -7.89 -11.49
CA GLY A 145 -0.35 -8.54 -10.45
C GLY A 145 1.15 -8.43 -10.70
N ILE A 146 1.92 -8.86 -9.72
CA ILE A 146 3.38 -8.93 -9.78
C ILE A 146 3.77 -10.40 -9.93
N THR A 147 4.31 -10.75 -11.09
CA THR A 147 4.87 -12.07 -11.31
C THR A 147 6.31 -12.14 -10.76
N PRO A 148 6.90 -13.32 -10.56
CA PRO A 148 8.30 -13.42 -10.13
C PRO A 148 9.29 -12.67 -11.03
N SER A 149 9.04 -12.61 -12.34
CA SER A 149 9.85 -11.84 -13.30
C SER A 149 9.59 -10.34 -13.27
N GLY A 150 8.45 -9.93 -12.70
CA GLY A 150 8.04 -8.53 -12.56
C GLY A 150 8.43 -7.89 -11.22
N LEU A 151 9.03 -8.66 -10.31
CA LEU A 151 9.43 -8.16 -9.00
C LEU A 151 10.59 -7.17 -9.12
N GLY A 152 10.45 -6.00 -8.50
CA GLY A 152 11.45 -4.94 -8.48
C GLY A 152 12.72 -5.33 -7.71
N ARG A 153 13.77 -4.56 -7.94
CA ARG A 153 15.06 -4.77 -7.26
C ARG A 153 14.94 -4.58 -5.75
N ASP A 154 15.74 -5.34 -5.00
CA ASP A 154 15.81 -5.27 -3.55
C ASP A 154 14.48 -5.63 -2.84
N LEU A 155 13.51 -6.19 -3.56
CA LEU A 155 12.28 -6.74 -3.01
C LEU A 155 12.39 -8.26 -2.83
N GLU A 156 11.84 -8.76 -1.75
CA GLU A 156 11.77 -10.18 -1.41
C GLU A 156 10.30 -10.57 -1.27
N ALA A 157 9.85 -11.51 -2.10
CA ALA A 157 8.48 -12.00 -2.04
C ALA A 157 8.24 -12.82 -0.76
N LEU A 158 7.12 -12.57 -0.09
CA LEU A 158 6.75 -13.17 1.18
C LEU A 158 5.47 -14.03 1.10
N ALA A 159 4.64 -13.83 0.08
CA ALA A 159 3.44 -14.62 -0.14
C ALA A 159 3.08 -14.67 -1.62
N TRP A 160 2.45 -15.77 -2.03
CA TRP A 160 2.00 -16.03 -3.39
C TRP A 160 0.59 -16.62 -3.40
N SER A 161 -0.19 -16.27 -4.42
CA SER A 161 -1.41 -16.98 -4.79
C SER A 161 -1.11 -18.35 -5.40
N GLN A 162 -2.14 -19.15 -5.65
CA GLN A 162 -1.98 -20.51 -6.19
C GLN A 162 -1.40 -20.52 -7.61
N ASP A 163 -1.65 -19.51 -8.41
CA ASP A 163 -1.13 -19.31 -9.78
C ASP A 163 0.25 -18.63 -9.81
N GLY A 164 0.84 -18.34 -8.62
CA GLY A 164 2.20 -17.83 -8.48
C GLY A 164 2.34 -16.33 -8.56
N VAL A 165 1.24 -15.57 -8.53
CA VAL A 165 1.27 -14.11 -8.39
C VAL A 165 1.75 -13.74 -6.99
N ILE A 166 2.64 -12.75 -6.89
CA ILE A 166 3.17 -12.27 -5.61
C ILE A 166 2.12 -11.41 -4.93
N GLU A 167 1.71 -11.84 -3.76
CA GLU A 167 0.65 -11.22 -2.96
C GLU A 167 1.20 -10.43 -1.76
N ALA A 168 2.46 -10.65 -1.39
CA ALA A 168 3.17 -9.83 -0.41
C ALA A 168 4.67 -9.84 -0.68
N PHE A 169 5.32 -8.72 -0.38
CA PHE A 169 6.77 -8.61 -0.37
C PHE A 169 7.25 -7.63 0.70
N ARG A 170 8.53 -7.72 1.05
CA ARG A 170 9.24 -6.70 1.82
C ARG A 170 10.44 -6.17 1.03
N HIS A 171 10.89 -4.97 1.36
CA HIS A 171 12.18 -4.47 0.90
C HIS A 171 13.29 -5.00 1.80
N GLN A 172 14.40 -5.46 1.22
CA GLN A 172 15.49 -6.10 1.96
C GLN A 172 16.27 -5.16 2.89
N GLN A 173 16.30 -3.86 2.57
CA GLN A 173 17.12 -2.86 3.28
C GLN A 173 16.31 -1.72 3.88
N ARG A 174 15.05 -1.53 3.47
CA ARG A 174 14.19 -0.45 3.95
C ARG A 174 12.99 -1.02 4.71
N PRO A 175 12.44 -0.29 5.67
CA PRO A 175 11.23 -0.71 6.36
C PRO A 175 9.99 -0.55 5.47
N TRP A 176 9.96 -1.25 4.34
CA TRP A 176 8.88 -1.21 3.37
C TRP A 176 8.26 -2.59 3.21
N LEU A 177 6.94 -2.64 3.25
CA LEU A 177 6.12 -3.85 3.13
C LEU A 177 4.96 -3.58 2.18
N GLY A 178 4.66 -4.51 1.30
CA GLY A 178 3.51 -4.47 0.41
C GLY A 178 2.68 -5.73 0.54
N ILE A 179 1.35 -5.56 0.53
CA ILE A 179 0.36 -6.64 0.45
C ILE A 179 -0.65 -6.33 -0.66
N MET A 180 -1.17 -7.36 -1.34
CA MET A 180 -2.11 -7.16 -2.44
C MET A 180 -3.57 -7.16 -1.98
N TRP A 181 -3.88 -7.82 -0.87
CA TRP A 181 -5.23 -7.83 -0.29
C TRP A 181 -5.53 -6.57 0.52
N HIS A 182 -6.80 -6.40 0.88
CA HIS A 182 -7.35 -5.26 1.57
C HIS A 182 -7.81 -5.63 2.99
N PRO A 183 -6.95 -5.52 4.02
CA PRO A 183 -7.34 -5.84 5.41
C PRO A 183 -8.53 -5.03 5.89
N GLU A 184 -8.61 -3.77 5.47
CA GLU A 184 -9.66 -2.83 5.86
C GLU A 184 -11.06 -3.24 5.37
N ARG A 185 -11.14 -4.15 4.40
CA ARG A 185 -12.41 -4.61 3.81
C ARG A 185 -12.99 -5.83 4.51
N ASP A 186 -12.21 -6.52 5.32
CA ASP A 186 -12.70 -7.65 6.11
C ASP A 186 -13.35 -7.17 7.41
N THR A 187 -14.42 -7.85 7.83
CA THR A 187 -15.14 -7.53 9.07
C THR A 187 -15.40 -8.82 9.86
N PRO A 188 -14.72 -9.01 11.00
CA PRO A 188 -13.65 -8.17 11.56
C PRO A 188 -12.34 -8.24 10.75
N VAL A 189 -11.51 -7.22 10.87
CA VAL A 189 -10.13 -7.26 10.34
C VAL A 189 -9.37 -8.38 11.04
N ALA A 190 -8.67 -9.22 10.29
CA ALA A 190 -7.90 -10.33 10.84
C ALA A 190 -6.82 -9.83 11.83
N ASN A 191 -6.65 -10.56 12.94
CA ASN A 191 -5.69 -10.19 13.99
C ASN A 191 -4.24 -10.14 13.46
N ASP A 192 -3.89 -11.05 12.56
CA ASP A 192 -2.56 -11.10 11.95
C ASP A 192 -2.27 -9.84 11.12
N ASP A 193 -3.26 -9.34 10.37
CA ASP A 193 -3.13 -8.08 9.62
C ASP A 193 -3.00 -6.88 10.53
N GLN A 194 -3.79 -6.84 11.61
CA GLN A 194 -3.69 -5.79 12.61
C GLN A 194 -2.29 -5.78 13.26
N THR A 195 -1.78 -6.95 13.61
CA THR A 195 -0.44 -7.11 14.21
C THR A 195 0.64 -6.71 13.22
N MET A 196 0.57 -7.20 11.98
CA MET A 196 1.52 -6.88 10.91
C MET A 196 1.62 -5.37 10.67
N ILE A 197 0.48 -4.67 10.50
CA ILE A 197 0.45 -3.23 10.26
C ILE A 197 1.00 -2.48 11.49
N LYS A 198 0.62 -2.91 12.68
CA LYS A 198 1.05 -2.26 13.93
C LYS A 198 2.56 -2.41 14.16
N GLU A 199 3.09 -3.62 14.02
CA GLU A 199 4.52 -3.89 14.19
C GLU A 199 5.35 -3.20 13.11
N HIS A 200 4.87 -3.16 11.86
CA HIS A 200 5.54 -2.48 10.77
C HIS A 200 5.83 -1.01 11.08
N PHE A 201 4.85 -0.25 11.57
CA PHE A 201 5.04 1.16 11.88
C PHE A 201 5.71 1.41 13.24
N GLN A 202 5.60 0.50 14.21
CA GLN A 202 6.20 0.65 15.54
C GLN A 202 7.63 0.08 15.63
N GLY A 203 7.94 -0.96 14.87
CA GLY A 203 9.24 -1.62 14.87
C GLY A 203 10.35 -0.89 14.10
N SER A 204 10.01 0.20 13.40
CA SER A 204 10.93 0.98 12.56
C SER A 204 11.56 2.18 13.30
N GLN A 205 11.44 2.26 14.63
CA GLN A 205 12.01 3.32 15.47
C GLN A 205 13.37 2.95 16.04
#